data_6fc208860c53ef6310250b74bba0e4b9
#
_entry.id   6fc208860c53ef6310250b74bba0e4b9
#
_cell.length_a   1.000
_cell.length_b   1.000
_cell.length_c   1.000
_cell.angle_alpha   90.00
_cell.angle_beta   90.00
_cell.angle_gamma   90.00
#
_symmetry.space_group_name_H-M   'P 1'
#
loop_
_entity.id
_entity.type
_entity.pdbx_description
1 polymer ?
#
loop_
_entity_poly.entity_id
_entity_poly.type
_entity_poly.pdbx_seq_one_letter_code
_entity_poly.pdbx_strand_id
1 'polypeptide(L)'
;VVKPSETDLIHFSDKSYSDRIYDVVEQADYIINVANLRTHGAALISFTAKGHLGSITSETERLLHYSHLAKRKDGAAYEGYKKYRALVDIMGSRYLGQNTMLNIVDALFGGGSDETKGPVKYFMPPFNNDWCNSLFLSQDQVAIESVCYDFMRSEWNGVNKHSPINNRWEILPDRDGIDDYLHQAADLSLIHISDP
;
A
#
# COMPACT_ATOMS: atom_id res chain seq x y z
N VAL A 1 -20.12 -18.49 -2.79
CA VAL A 1 -20.19 -17.26 -1.99
C VAL A 1 -18.97 -17.25 -1.09
N VAL A 2 -18.14 -16.23 -1.20
CA VAL A 2 -16.95 -16.04 -0.35
C VAL A 2 -17.42 -15.75 1.08
N LYS A 3 -16.80 -16.40 2.07
CA LYS A 3 -17.15 -16.26 3.49
C LYS A 3 -15.90 -15.83 4.28
N PRO A 4 -16.08 -15.17 5.42
CA PRO A 4 -15.00 -15.01 6.38
C PRO A 4 -14.51 -16.36 6.90
N SER A 5 -13.21 -16.46 7.24
CA SER A 5 -12.63 -17.58 7.98
C SER A 5 -13.40 -17.86 9.27
N GLU A 6 -13.29 -19.07 9.82
CA GLU A 6 -14.01 -19.42 11.05
C GLU A 6 -13.47 -18.69 12.29
N THR A 7 -12.18 -18.37 12.28
CA THR A 7 -11.48 -17.70 13.39
C THR A 7 -10.75 -16.45 12.89
N ASP A 8 -10.34 -15.60 13.81
CA ASP A 8 -9.47 -14.47 13.51
C ASP A 8 -8.08 -14.99 13.10
N LEU A 9 -7.66 -14.61 11.90
CA LEU A 9 -6.42 -15.05 11.30
C LEU A 9 -5.40 -13.92 11.10
N ILE A 10 -5.82 -12.68 11.29
CA ILE A 10 -4.93 -11.54 11.28
C ILE A 10 -5.00 -10.83 12.63
N HIS A 11 -3.83 -10.53 13.19
CA HIS A 11 -3.66 -9.82 14.45
C HIS A 11 -2.73 -8.65 14.22
N PHE A 12 -3.10 -7.50 14.73
CA PHE A 12 -2.30 -6.30 14.61
C PHE A 12 -1.40 -6.10 15.83
N SER A 13 -0.13 -5.80 15.61
CA SER A 13 0.92 -5.76 16.64
C SER A 13 0.66 -4.75 17.75
N ASP A 14 -0.05 -3.68 17.44
CA ASP A 14 -0.48 -2.69 18.44
C ASP A 14 -1.68 -3.17 19.29
N LYS A 15 -2.16 -4.40 19.04
CA LYS A 15 -3.30 -5.03 19.70
C LYS A 15 -4.62 -4.27 19.55
N SER A 16 -4.73 -3.40 18.60
CA SER A 16 -5.95 -2.62 18.34
C SER A 16 -7.07 -3.46 17.80
N TYR A 17 -6.73 -4.41 16.92
CA TYR A 17 -7.69 -5.27 16.25
C TYR A 17 -7.15 -6.68 16.04
N SER A 18 -8.07 -7.62 15.93
CA SER A 18 -7.89 -8.89 15.22
C SER A 18 -9.09 -9.07 14.31
N ASP A 19 -8.92 -9.80 13.23
CA ASP A 19 -10.02 -10.03 12.31
C ASP A 19 -9.86 -11.29 11.48
N ARG A 20 -10.87 -11.56 10.72
CA ARG A 20 -10.96 -12.66 9.78
C ARG A 20 -10.52 -12.21 8.40
N ILE A 21 -9.97 -13.14 7.67
CA ILE A 21 -9.77 -13.03 6.23
C ILE A 21 -10.81 -13.86 5.50
N TYR A 22 -10.96 -13.66 4.21
CA TYR A 22 -11.89 -14.48 3.45
C TYR A 22 -11.34 -15.90 3.23
N ASP A 23 -12.22 -16.89 3.31
CA ASP A 23 -11.90 -18.32 3.21
C ASP A 23 -11.13 -18.69 1.93
N VAL A 24 -11.43 -18.05 0.84
CA VAL A 24 -10.70 -18.23 -0.43
C VAL A 24 -9.23 -17.82 -0.33
N VAL A 25 -8.90 -16.84 0.51
CA VAL A 25 -7.53 -16.41 0.76
C VAL A 25 -6.84 -17.34 1.75
N GLU A 26 -7.56 -17.75 2.81
CA GLU A 26 -7.06 -18.71 3.80
C GLU A 26 -6.65 -20.05 3.16
N GLN A 27 -7.41 -20.50 2.16
CA GLN A 27 -7.22 -21.80 1.51
C GLN A 27 -6.28 -21.73 0.29
N ALA A 28 -5.81 -20.54 -0.08
CA ALA A 28 -4.92 -20.40 -1.22
C ALA A 28 -3.54 -20.99 -0.92
N ASP A 29 -3.02 -21.81 -1.82
CA ASP A 29 -1.65 -22.31 -1.74
C ASP A 29 -0.62 -21.20 -1.90
N TYR A 30 -0.94 -20.19 -2.72
CA TYR A 30 -0.14 -18.97 -2.91
C TYR A 30 -1.01 -17.85 -3.48
N ILE A 31 -0.52 -16.63 -3.33
CA ILE A 31 -1.15 -15.41 -3.84
C ILE A 31 -0.27 -14.78 -4.91
N ILE A 32 -0.89 -14.28 -5.97
CA ILE A 32 -0.29 -13.29 -6.86
C ILE A 32 -1.02 -11.97 -6.58
N ASN A 33 -0.28 -11.01 -6.05
CA ASN A 33 -0.84 -9.73 -5.68
C ASN A 33 -0.61 -8.70 -6.80
N VAL A 34 -1.69 -8.19 -7.37
CA VAL A 34 -1.63 -7.21 -8.47
C VAL A 34 -2.23 -5.89 -7.99
N ALA A 35 -1.42 -4.87 -7.98
CA ALA A 35 -1.80 -3.52 -7.56
C ALA A 35 -1.49 -2.49 -8.63
N ASN A 36 -2.08 -1.31 -8.52
CA ASN A 36 -1.77 -0.18 -9.39
C ASN A 36 -0.81 0.79 -8.69
N LEU A 37 0.06 1.42 -9.46
CA LEU A 37 0.92 2.50 -8.98
C LEU A 37 0.09 3.79 -8.82
N ARG A 38 -0.33 4.08 -7.58
CA ARG A 38 -1.19 5.25 -7.33
C ARG A 38 -1.03 5.83 -5.94
N THR A 39 -1.41 7.10 -5.79
CA THR A 39 -1.66 7.71 -4.48
C THR A 39 -3.01 7.27 -3.93
N HIS A 40 -3.23 7.49 -2.64
CA HIS A 40 -4.48 7.13 -1.96
C HIS A 40 -4.83 8.12 -0.85
N GLY A 41 -6.12 8.46 -0.72
CA GLY A 41 -6.58 9.46 0.24
C GLY A 41 -6.29 9.14 1.71
N ALA A 42 -6.40 7.90 2.12
CA ALA A 42 -6.18 7.49 3.51
C ALA A 42 -4.79 6.87 3.75
N ALA A 43 -4.30 6.07 2.81
CA ALA A 43 -3.01 5.39 2.95
C ALA A 43 -1.83 6.19 2.38
N LEU A 44 -2.10 7.30 1.72
CA LEU A 44 -1.20 8.17 1.00
C LEU A 44 -0.65 7.54 -0.29
N ILE A 45 -0.24 6.31 -0.24
CA ILE A 45 0.14 5.47 -1.38
C ILE A 45 -0.67 4.18 -1.37
N SER A 46 -0.78 3.54 -2.51
CA SER A 46 -1.54 2.30 -2.64
C SER A 46 -0.84 1.40 -3.65
N PHE A 47 -0.11 0.41 -3.10
CA PHE A 47 0.58 -0.63 -3.87
C PHE A 47 0.16 -2.01 -3.35
N THR A 48 1.06 -2.98 -3.35
CA THR A 48 0.76 -4.36 -3.02
C THR A 48 0.43 -4.58 -1.54
N ALA A 49 1.09 -3.88 -0.61
CA ALA A 49 0.78 -3.99 0.81
C ALA A 49 -0.67 -3.61 1.10
N LYS A 50 -1.11 -2.47 0.56
CA LYS A 50 -2.51 -2.05 0.66
C LYS A 50 -3.46 -2.92 -0.16
N GLY A 51 -2.99 -3.56 -1.23
CA GLY A 51 -3.78 -4.48 -2.04
C GLY A 51 -4.42 -5.61 -1.23
N HIS A 52 -3.76 -6.06 -0.19
CA HIS A 52 -4.27 -7.10 0.71
C HIS A 52 -5.42 -6.66 1.63
N LEU A 53 -5.67 -5.36 1.80
CA LEU A 53 -6.78 -4.91 2.66
C LEU A 53 -8.12 -5.47 2.25
N GLY A 54 -8.35 -5.65 0.95
CA GLY A 54 -9.56 -6.26 0.45
C GLY A 54 -9.74 -7.76 0.79
N SER A 55 -8.73 -8.39 1.37
CA SER A 55 -8.76 -9.77 1.85
C SER A 55 -9.20 -9.89 3.30
N ILE A 56 -9.26 -8.78 4.03
CA ILE A 56 -9.73 -8.67 5.42
C ILE A 56 -11.21 -8.32 5.39
N THR A 57 -11.96 -8.66 6.43
CA THR A 57 -13.40 -8.35 6.46
C THR A 57 -13.64 -6.83 6.43
N SER A 58 -14.74 -6.43 5.83
CA SER A 58 -14.97 -5.03 5.44
C SER A 58 -15.08 -4.05 6.61
N GLU A 59 -15.40 -4.52 7.81
CA GLU A 59 -15.49 -3.65 8.97
C GLU A 59 -14.11 -3.18 9.43
N THR A 60 -13.19 -4.11 9.64
CA THR A 60 -11.81 -3.79 10.00
C THR A 60 -11.09 -3.06 8.87
N GLU A 61 -11.31 -3.45 7.63
CA GLU A 61 -10.77 -2.74 6.47
C GLU A 61 -11.15 -1.24 6.52
N ARG A 62 -12.41 -0.93 6.83
CA ARG A 62 -12.86 0.45 6.98
C ARG A 62 -12.22 1.16 8.15
N LEU A 63 -12.09 0.49 9.31
CA LEU A 63 -11.44 1.06 10.49
C LEU A 63 -9.96 1.35 10.23
N LEU A 64 -9.25 0.43 9.61
CA LEU A 64 -7.83 0.60 9.26
C LEU A 64 -7.59 1.81 8.37
N HIS A 65 -8.47 2.09 7.42
CA HIS A 65 -8.37 3.27 6.56
C HIS A 65 -8.40 4.58 7.34
N TYR A 66 -9.07 4.62 8.47
CA TYR A 66 -9.21 5.84 9.27
C TYR A 66 -8.20 5.98 10.41
N SER A 67 -7.53 4.91 10.80
CA SER A 67 -6.71 4.95 12.02
C SER A 67 -5.28 4.41 11.87
N HIS A 68 -5.03 3.40 11.03
CA HIS A 68 -3.80 2.62 11.05
C HIS A 68 -3.06 2.56 9.72
N LEU A 69 -3.57 3.21 8.72
CA LEU A 69 -2.81 3.54 7.52
C LEU A 69 -2.09 4.87 7.75
N ALA A 70 -1.73 5.58 6.72
CA ALA A 70 -1.12 6.89 6.91
C ALA A 70 -2.18 7.89 7.42
N LYS A 71 -2.22 8.11 8.72
CA LYS A 71 -3.32 8.76 9.40
C LYS A 71 -3.51 10.22 9.04
N ARG A 72 -4.73 10.54 8.75
CA ARG A 72 -5.24 11.90 8.73
C ARG A 72 -6.29 12.04 9.84
N LYS A 73 -5.96 12.72 10.92
CA LYS A 73 -6.91 12.99 11.99
C LYS A 73 -7.74 14.21 11.64
N ASP A 74 -9.05 14.03 11.44
CA ASP A 74 -10.04 15.11 11.32
C ASP A 74 -9.67 16.25 10.33
N GLY A 75 -9.09 15.88 9.18
CA GLY A 75 -8.64 16.87 8.21
C GLY A 75 -7.34 17.58 8.55
N ALA A 76 -6.72 17.24 9.68
CA ALA A 76 -5.45 17.79 10.11
C ALA A 76 -4.26 17.17 9.40
N ALA A 77 -3.09 17.79 9.59
CA ALA A 77 -1.85 17.32 9.05
C ALA A 77 -1.52 15.90 9.50
N TYR A 78 -0.82 15.19 8.63
CA TYR A 78 -0.24 13.90 8.84
C TYR A 78 0.64 13.85 10.12
N GLU A 79 0.59 12.78 10.87
CA GLU A 79 1.30 12.66 12.15
C GLU A 79 2.72 12.09 12.02
N GLY A 80 3.52 12.50 11.07
CA GLY A 80 4.97 12.26 11.02
C GLY A 80 5.49 10.83 11.24
N TYR A 81 6.79 10.71 11.43
CA TYR A 81 7.52 9.45 11.53
C TYR A 81 7.22 8.60 12.78
N LYS A 82 7.52 7.30 12.69
CA LYS A 82 7.53 6.32 13.78
C LYS A 82 6.15 6.01 14.36
N LYS A 83 5.11 6.20 13.59
CA LYS A 83 3.78 5.74 13.96
C LYS A 83 3.54 4.35 13.39
N TYR A 84 2.97 3.49 14.21
CA TYR A 84 2.58 2.16 13.77
C TYR A 84 1.68 2.21 12.52
N ARG A 85 1.98 1.34 11.57
CA ARG A 85 1.21 1.18 10.33
C ARG A 85 0.76 -0.26 10.17
N ALA A 86 -0.52 -0.47 10.07
CA ALA A 86 -1.10 -1.81 9.94
C ALA A 86 -0.59 -2.60 8.72
N LEU A 87 -0.08 -1.91 7.72
CA LEU A 87 0.49 -2.54 6.53
C LEU A 87 1.66 -3.47 6.86
N VAL A 88 2.42 -3.20 7.95
CA VAL A 88 3.53 -4.07 8.35
C VAL A 88 3.02 -5.45 8.77
N ASP A 89 1.94 -5.52 9.54
CA ASP A 89 1.36 -6.81 9.95
C ASP A 89 0.67 -7.53 8.79
N ILE A 90 0.09 -6.76 7.87
CA ILE A 90 -0.51 -7.32 6.66
C ILE A 90 0.56 -7.96 5.78
N MET A 91 1.70 -7.29 5.58
CA MET A 91 2.84 -7.88 4.87
C MET A 91 3.43 -9.08 5.61
N GLY A 92 3.46 -9.03 6.94
CA GLY A 92 3.96 -10.11 7.79
C GLY A 92 2.98 -11.28 7.98
N SER A 93 1.73 -11.14 7.56
CA SER A 93 0.73 -12.20 7.73
C SER A 93 1.05 -13.43 6.86
N ARG A 94 1.08 -14.61 7.51
CA ARG A 94 1.30 -15.89 6.82
C ARG A 94 0.22 -16.25 5.79
N TYR A 95 -0.93 -15.62 5.86
CA TYR A 95 -2.03 -15.83 4.93
C TYR A 95 -2.10 -14.78 3.83
N LEU A 96 -1.40 -13.66 3.98
CA LEU A 96 -1.40 -12.52 3.05
C LEU A 96 -0.01 -12.30 2.46
N GLY A 97 0.76 -11.38 3.02
CA GLY A 97 2.06 -11.01 2.46
C GLY A 97 3.05 -12.17 2.37
N GLN A 98 3.17 -13.00 3.40
CA GLN A 98 4.08 -14.16 3.39
C GLN A 98 3.60 -15.28 2.45
N ASN A 99 2.31 -15.36 2.15
CA ASN A 99 1.78 -16.30 1.18
C ASN A 99 1.79 -15.75 -0.25
N THR A 100 2.33 -14.55 -0.43
CA THR A 100 2.40 -13.91 -1.75
C THR A 100 3.66 -14.34 -2.47
N MET A 101 3.48 -15.18 -3.47
CA MET A 101 4.57 -15.68 -4.33
C MET A 101 5.12 -14.60 -5.27
N LEU A 102 4.25 -13.70 -5.73
CA LEU A 102 4.62 -12.66 -6.69
C LEU A 102 3.80 -11.40 -6.45
N ASN A 103 4.49 -10.29 -6.34
CA ASN A 103 3.91 -8.95 -6.31
C ASN A 103 4.11 -8.28 -7.67
N ILE A 104 3.05 -7.70 -8.20
CA ILE A 104 3.05 -6.97 -9.47
C ILE A 104 2.45 -5.59 -9.20
N VAL A 105 3.14 -4.54 -9.61
CA VAL A 105 2.58 -3.20 -9.63
C VAL A 105 2.45 -2.72 -11.07
N ASP A 106 1.21 -2.55 -11.48
CA ASP A 106 0.85 -1.98 -12.78
C ASP A 106 1.09 -0.47 -12.74
N ALA A 107 2.07 -0.03 -13.50
CA ALA A 107 2.42 1.35 -13.76
C ALA A 107 2.39 1.68 -15.25
N LEU A 108 1.54 1.00 -16.03
CA LEU A 108 1.32 1.39 -17.43
C LEU A 108 0.82 2.83 -17.50
N PHE A 109 0.00 3.18 -16.51
CA PHE A 109 -0.50 4.53 -16.30
C PHE A 109 -0.24 4.97 -14.87
N GLY A 110 0.08 6.24 -14.65
CA GLY A 110 0.10 6.82 -13.31
C GLY A 110 -1.31 6.96 -12.73
N GLY A 111 -1.47 6.79 -11.43
CA GLY A 111 -2.74 6.94 -10.74
C GLY A 111 -2.72 8.03 -9.67
N GLY A 112 -3.71 8.93 -9.69
CA GLY A 112 -3.98 9.86 -8.59
C GLY A 112 -4.84 9.23 -7.47
N SER A 113 -5.07 10.00 -6.42
CA SER A 113 -5.89 9.55 -5.27
C SER A 113 -7.39 9.51 -5.56
N ASP A 114 -7.83 10.18 -6.59
CA ASP A 114 -9.24 10.20 -7.02
C ASP A 114 -9.47 9.17 -8.11
N GLU A 115 -10.16 8.13 -7.76
CA GLU A 115 -10.48 7.00 -8.66
C GLU A 115 -11.36 7.39 -9.85
N THR A 116 -12.03 8.52 -9.74
CA THR A 116 -12.97 8.99 -10.77
C THR A 116 -12.29 9.78 -11.89
N LYS A 117 -11.01 10.13 -11.75
CA LYS A 117 -10.34 11.09 -12.64
C LYS A 117 -9.41 10.50 -13.67
N GLY A 118 -9.38 9.21 -13.80
CA GLY A 118 -8.58 8.54 -14.80
C GLY A 118 -7.06 8.64 -14.56
N PRO A 119 -6.30 8.05 -15.49
CA PRO A 119 -4.85 7.96 -15.36
C PRO A 119 -4.17 9.32 -15.60
N VAL A 120 -2.97 9.47 -15.04
CA VAL A 120 -2.12 10.65 -15.21
C VAL A 120 -0.81 10.30 -15.90
N LYS A 121 -0.30 11.22 -16.71
CA LYS A 121 1.03 11.13 -17.31
C LYS A 121 2.07 11.63 -16.33
N TYR A 122 3.30 11.14 -16.46
CA TYR A 122 4.42 11.54 -15.60
C TYR A 122 5.29 12.59 -16.28
N PHE A 123 5.66 13.63 -15.53
CA PHE A 123 6.54 14.70 -16.03
C PHE A 123 8.02 14.39 -15.84
N MET A 124 8.35 13.53 -14.86
CA MET A 124 9.75 13.19 -14.61
C MET A 124 10.39 12.49 -15.82
N PRO A 125 11.69 12.65 -16.04
CA PRO A 125 12.43 11.82 -16.98
C PRO A 125 12.37 10.33 -16.58
N PRO A 126 12.31 9.39 -17.50
CA PRO A 126 12.35 9.60 -18.96
C PRO A 126 11.00 9.88 -19.63
N PHE A 127 9.90 10.01 -18.84
CA PHE A 127 8.53 10.06 -19.37
C PHE A 127 8.20 11.40 -20.03
N ASN A 128 8.68 12.53 -19.47
CA ASN A 128 8.56 13.86 -20.07
C ASN A 128 7.13 14.19 -20.57
N ASN A 129 6.15 14.04 -19.69
CA ASN A 129 4.72 14.19 -19.97
C ASN A 129 4.14 13.09 -20.88
N ASP A 130 4.61 11.87 -20.67
CA ASP A 130 4.02 10.70 -21.30
C ASP A 130 3.66 9.62 -20.25
N TRP A 131 3.09 8.51 -20.72
CA TRP A 131 2.69 7.40 -19.87
C TRP A 131 3.90 6.66 -19.30
N CYS A 132 3.79 6.14 -18.09
CA CYS A 132 4.89 5.43 -17.44
C CYS A 132 5.27 4.14 -18.17
N ASN A 133 4.29 3.44 -18.76
CA ASN A 133 4.50 2.21 -19.53
C ASN A 133 5.40 1.19 -18.80
N SER A 134 5.25 1.08 -17.49
CA SER A 134 6.14 0.29 -16.63
C SER A 134 5.37 -0.78 -15.88
N LEU A 135 6.06 -1.87 -15.57
CA LEU A 135 5.61 -2.92 -14.66
C LEU A 135 6.71 -3.17 -13.64
N PHE A 136 6.33 -3.24 -12.36
CA PHE A 136 7.23 -3.67 -11.30
C PHE A 136 6.84 -5.07 -10.87
N LEU A 137 7.82 -5.94 -10.68
CA LEU A 137 7.62 -7.33 -10.25
C LEU A 137 8.67 -7.69 -9.22
N SER A 138 8.23 -8.32 -8.13
CA SER A 138 9.14 -8.84 -7.11
C SER A 138 8.46 -9.94 -6.30
N GLN A 139 9.25 -10.87 -5.79
CA GLN A 139 8.84 -11.79 -4.73
C GLN A 139 8.94 -11.13 -3.34
N ASP A 140 9.80 -10.14 -3.20
CA ASP A 140 9.96 -9.34 -1.98
C ASP A 140 8.98 -8.16 -2.01
N GLN A 141 8.00 -8.21 -1.12
CA GLN A 141 6.96 -7.18 -1.03
C GLN A 141 7.51 -5.84 -0.50
N VAL A 142 8.46 -5.87 0.41
CA VAL A 142 9.05 -4.64 0.96
C VAL A 142 9.91 -3.95 -0.09
N ALA A 143 10.69 -4.73 -0.83
CA ALA A 143 11.52 -4.19 -1.90
C ALA A 143 10.69 -3.53 -3.01
N ILE A 144 9.63 -4.17 -3.47
CA ILE A 144 8.78 -3.59 -4.53
C ILE A 144 8.06 -2.33 -4.04
N GLU A 145 7.55 -2.33 -2.81
CA GLU A 145 6.92 -1.15 -2.21
C GLU A 145 7.89 0.02 -2.13
N SER A 146 9.14 -0.23 -1.69
CA SER A 146 10.19 0.79 -1.61
C SER A 146 10.52 1.39 -2.97
N VAL A 147 10.74 0.55 -3.97
CA VAL A 147 11.03 1.01 -5.35
C VAL A 147 9.85 1.80 -5.93
N CYS A 148 8.63 1.32 -5.76
CA CYS A 148 7.43 2.02 -6.22
C CYS A 148 7.24 3.36 -5.49
N TYR A 149 7.56 3.41 -4.20
CA TYR A 149 7.52 4.65 -3.43
C TYR A 149 8.52 5.68 -3.96
N ASP A 150 9.77 5.30 -4.17
CA ASP A 150 10.80 6.19 -4.72
C ASP A 150 10.43 6.67 -6.13
N PHE A 151 9.92 5.78 -6.94
CA PHE A 151 9.43 6.11 -8.28
C PHE A 151 8.32 7.17 -8.22
N MET A 152 7.34 6.98 -7.36
CA MET A 152 6.23 7.91 -7.19
C MET A 152 6.71 9.23 -6.56
N ARG A 153 7.59 9.17 -5.56
CA ARG A 153 8.17 10.35 -4.92
C ARG A 153 8.95 11.23 -5.91
N SER A 154 9.62 10.63 -6.87
CA SER A 154 10.33 11.36 -7.92
C SER A 154 9.40 12.18 -8.80
N GLU A 155 8.18 11.71 -9.02
CA GLU A 155 7.16 12.43 -9.78
C GLU A 155 6.48 13.54 -8.96
N TRP A 156 6.16 13.28 -7.69
CA TRP A 156 5.46 14.23 -6.80
C TRP A 156 6.40 14.97 -5.84
N ASN A 157 7.56 15.36 -6.30
CA ASN A 157 8.57 16.04 -5.48
C ASN A 157 8.33 17.55 -5.26
N GLY A 158 7.17 18.07 -5.66
CA GLY A 158 6.83 19.47 -5.58
C GLY A 158 7.41 20.34 -6.70
N VAL A 159 8.31 19.80 -7.51
CA VAL A 159 8.94 20.48 -8.66
C VAL A 159 8.21 20.12 -9.94
N ASN A 160 7.90 18.85 -10.10
CA ASN A 160 7.08 18.38 -11.22
C ASN A 160 5.65 18.86 -11.02
N LYS A 161 5.16 19.58 -11.99
CA LYS A 161 3.85 20.22 -11.93
C LYS A 161 2.73 19.23 -12.25
N HIS A 162 2.65 18.13 -11.52
CA HIS A 162 1.36 17.50 -11.43
C HIS A 162 0.43 18.52 -10.82
N SER A 163 -0.38 19.14 -11.67
CA SER A 163 -1.49 19.89 -11.18
C SER A 163 -2.31 18.95 -10.32
N PRO A 164 -2.44 19.24 -9.04
CA PRO A 164 -3.33 18.49 -8.17
C PRO A 164 -4.71 18.61 -8.79
N ILE A 165 -5.19 17.47 -9.22
CA ILE A 165 -6.47 17.40 -9.93
C ILE A 165 -7.63 17.78 -9.01
N ASN A 166 -7.39 17.86 -7.70
CA ASN A 166 -8.25 18.46 -6.70
C ASN A 166 -7.48 18.68 -5.41
N ASN A 167 -7.48 19.88 -4.91
CA ASN A 167 -6.88 20.31 -3.65
C ASN A 167 -7.36 19.54 -2.41
N ARG A 168 -8.31 18.65 -2.53
CA ARG A 168 -8.90 17.92 -1.41
C ARG A 168 -8.10 16.69 -1.01
N TRP A 169 -7.25 16.17 -1.90
CA TRP A 169 -6.55 14.91 -1.74
C TRP A 169 -5.11 14.94 -2.25
N GLU A 170 -4.49 16.10 -2.24
CA GLU A 170 -3.07 16.25 -2.51
C GLU A 170 -2.26 15.56 -1.45
N ILE A 171 -1.99 14.32 -1.70
CA ILE A 171 -1.09 13.56 -0.89
C ILE A 171 0.19 13.49 -1.67
N LEU A 172 1.12 14.28 -1.20
CA LEU A 172 2.47 14.24 -1.73
C LEU A 172 3.19 13.04 -1.12
N PRO A 173 3.76 12.16 -1.94
CA PRO A 173 4.58 11.06 -1.44
C PRO A 173 5.82 11.50 -0.66
N ASP A 174 6.11 12.77 -0.59
CA ASP A 174 7.20 13.35 0.19
C ASP A 174 6.81 13.72 1.63
N ARG A 175 5.59 13.41 2.06
CA ARG A 175 5.17 13.65 3.44
C ARG A 175 5.86 12.72 4.41
N ASP A 176 6.26 13.27 5.54
CA ASP A 176 6.88 12.53 6.62
C ASP A 176 6.07 11.31 7.05
N GLY A 177 6.74 10.17 7.11
CA GLY A 177 6.18 8.92 7.63
C GLY A 177 5.27 8.15 6.68
N ILE A 178 5.16 8.52 5.42
CA ILE A 178 4.47 7.69 4.42
C ILE A 178 5.10 6.31 4.33
N ASP A 179 6.41 6.25 4.42
CA ASP A 179 7.26 5.08 4.33
C ASP A 179 7.51 4.39 5.68
N ASP A 180 6.88 4.85 6.77
CA ASP A 180 7.04 4.26 8.10
C ASP A 180 6.83 2.75 8.11
N TYR A 181 5.86 2.24 7.37
CA TYR A 181 5.61 0.81 7.31
C TYR A 181 6.76 0.02 6.65
N LEU A 182 7.50 0.63 5.74
CA LEU A 182 8.69 0.02 5.13
C LEU A 182 9.83 -0.07 6.15
N HIS A 183 10.06 1.00 6.92
CA HIS A 183 11.03 0.98 8.02
C HIS A 183 10.64 -0.02 9.11
N GLN A 184 9.37 -0.08 9.48
CA GLN A 184 8.86 -1.04 10.45
C GLN A 184 9.02 -2.48 9.95
N ALA A 185 8.75 -2.73 8.67
CA ALA A 185 8.96 -4.04 8.08
C ALA A 185 10.43 -4.46 8.07
N ALA A 186 11.35 -3.54 7.80
CA ALA A 186 12.78 -3.79 7.85
C ALA A 186 13.24 -4.09 9.28
N ASP A 187 12.77 -3.33 10.27
CA ASP A 187 13.11 -3.53 11.68
C ASP A 187 12.60 -4.88 12.23
N LEU A 188 11.47 -5.34 11.77
CA LEU A 188 10.89 -6.63 12.14
C LEU A 188 11.51 -7.80 11.35
N SER A 189 12.50 -7.55 10.53
CA SER A 189 13.17 -8.56 9.69
C SER A 189 12.22 -9.29 8.75
N LEU A 190 11.14 -8.67 8.33
CA LEU A 190 10.20 -9.25 7.35
C LEU A 190 10.86 -9.47 5.98
N ILE A 191 11.97 -8.79 5.72
CA ILE A 191 12.79 -8.96 4.52
C ILE A 191 13.50 -10.35 4.49
N HIS A 192 13.63 -11.01 5.64
CA HIS A 192 14.39 -12.25 5.78
C HIS A 192 13.50 -13.50 6.06
N ILE A 193 12.22 -13.41 5.85
CA ILE A 193 11.32 -14.56 6.08
C ILE A 193 11.25 -15.48 4.86
N SER A 194 12.25 -15.48 4.03
CA SER A 194 12.48 -16.50 3.02
C SER A 194 13.62 -17.44 3.47
N ASP A 195 13.58 -17.94 4.69
CA ASP A 195 14.41 -19.08 5.05
C ASP A 195 13.60 -20.38 4.92
N PRO A 196 14.19 -21.41 4.32
CA PRO A 196 13.57 -22.63 3.84
C PRO A 196 12.96 -23.51 4.91
#